data_759e0c00fcab9a3820c2bffaae5d10f4
#
_entry.id   759e0c00fcab9a3820c2bffaae5d10f4
#
_cell.length_a   1.000
_cell.length_b   1.000
_cell.length_c   1.000
_cell.angle_alpha   90.00
_cell.angle_beta   90.00
_cell.angle_gamma   90.00
#
_symmetry.space_group_name_H-M   'P 1'
#
loop_
_entity.id
_entity.type
_entity.pdbx_description
1 polymer ?
#
loop_
_entity_poly.entity_id
_entity_poly.type
_entity_poly.pdbx_seq_one_letter_code
_entity_poly.pdbx_strand_id
1 'polypeptide(L)'
;MALVLSALLSQELGAASAVQLFPRVGAPGVASLRLAISAALLLAVARPRIRGRSRADWALIGAYGVTTATMNMLFYQAIARIPLGAAVTLEVLGPLALSVATGRRVINGLWAALALAGVALLGRAGMHGLNLAGAAFALGSAVMWAGYILLAARAGRRFARIDGLALAMAIGGMVSLPLGAASAGLAIISPGVLLAAGLVAVLSAALPYTLELLSLRRLSAPAFATLMSLGPAIAAAAGYFVLHQALTAAGGLAITLVIVASAGAVRTSPPRV
;
A
#
# COMPACT_ATOMS: atom_id res chain seq x y z
N MET A 1 -7.80 -6.97 17.51
CA MET A 1 -8.60 -6.07 16.66
C MET A 1 -8.09 -4.64 16.73
N ALA A 2 -8.06 -3.99 17.90
CA ALA A 2 -7.62 -2.59 18.02
C ALA A 2 -6.27 -2.30 17.33
N LEU A 3 -5.26 -3.14 17.49
CA LEU A 3 -3.94 -2.94 16.86
C LEU A 3 -4.00 -2.89 15.32
N VAL A 4 -4.82 -3.73 14.67
CA VAL A 4 -4.96 -3.72 13.20
C VAL A 4 -5.68 -2.45 12.74
N LEU A 5 -6.75 -2.07 13.42
CA LEU A 5 -7.47 -0.83 13.10
C LEU A 5 -6.58 0.40 13.31
N SER A 6 -5.79 0.43 14.39
CA SER A 6 -4.81 1.50 14.60
C SER A 6 -3.71 1.53 13.55
N ALA A 7 -3.26 0.37 13.07
CA ALA A 7 -2.29 0.27 11.97
C ALA A 7 -2.87 0.87 10.68
N LEU A 8 -4.07 0.43 10.29
CA LEU A 8 -4.77 0.96 9.11
C LEU A 8 -5.03 2.46 9.23
N LEU A 9 -5.53 2.91 10.38
CA LEU A 9 -5.80 4.32 10.61
C LEU A 9 -4.50 5.15 10.49
N SER A 10 -3.42 4.70 11.11
CA SER A 10 -2.10 5.34 10.99
C SER A 10 -1.62 5.41 9.55
N GLN A 11 -1.74 4.29 8.81
CA GLN A 11 -1.32 4.21 7.41
C GLN A 11 -2.09 5.19 6.52
N GLU A 12 -3.41 5.22 6.64
CA GLU A 12 -4.26 6.07 5.81
C GLU A 12 -4.17 7.56 6.20
N LEU A 13 -4.00 7.87 7.48
CA LEU A 13 -3.69 9.23 7.91
C LEU A 13 -2.31 9.68 7.41
N GLY A 14 -1.33 8.78 7.40
CA GLY A 14 -0.03 9.04 6.80
C GLY A 14 -0.12 9.30 5.30
N ALA A 15 -0.93 8.52 4.57
CA ALA A 15 -1.17 8.73 3.14
C ALA A 15 -1.91 10.06 2.87
N ALA A 16 -2.93 10.38 3.66
CA ALA A 16 -3.64 11.66 3.56
C ALA A 16 -2.71 12.84 3.84
N SER A 17 -1.88 12.74 4.88
CA SER A 17 -0.87 13.77 5.20
C SER A 17 0.16 13.94 4.08
N ALA A 18 0.51 12.86 3.39
CA ALA A 18 1.44 12.87 2.26
C ALA A 18 0.91 13.72 1.09
N VAL A 19 -0.41 13.69 0.83
CA VAL A 19 -1.03 14.50 -0.22
C VAL A 19 -0.82 15.99 0.00
N GLN A 20 -0.79 16.45 1.25
CA GLN A 20 -0.56 17.85 1.59
C GLN A 20 0.86 18.34 1.22
N LEU A 21 1.81 17.42 1.01
CA LEU A 21 3.16 17.74 0.56
C LEU A 21 3.30 17.83 -0.96
N PHE A 22 2.33 17.32 -1.73
CA PHE A 22 2.41 17.29 -3.20
C PHE A 22 2.64 18.66 -3.85
N PRO A 23 2.04 19.77 -3.38
CA PRO A 23 2.33 21.09 -3.95
C PRO A 23 3.79 21.52 -3.84
N ARG A 24 4.56 20.98 -2.88
CA ARG A 24 5.94 21.36 -2.62
C ARG A 24 6.96 20.52 -3.38
N VAL A 25 6.75 19.20 -3.45
CA VAL A 25 7.76 18.25 -3.96
C VAL A 25 7.18 17.24 -4.96
N GLY A 26 5.92 17.38 -5.32
CA GLY A 26 5.22 16.43 -6.20
C GLY A 26 4.97 15.06 -5.55
N ALA A 27 4.09 14.27 -6.16
CA ALA A 27 3.82 12.92 -5.70
C ALA A 27 5.06 11.99 -5.74
N PRO A 28 5.93 12.03 -6.79
CA PRO A 28 7.16 11.24 -6.80
C PRO A 28 8.15 11.66 -5.71
N GLY A 29 8.25 12.96 -5.41
CA GLY A 29 9.11 13.47 -4.35
C GLY A 29 8.71 12.94 -2.98
N VAL A 30 7.43 12.99 -2.66
CA VAL A 30 6.92 12.45 -1.38
C VAL A 30 7.10 10.94 -1.30
N ALA A 31 6.77 10.20 -2.38
CA ALA A 31 6.92 8.74 -2.41
C ALA A 31 8.37 8.31 -2.18
N SER A 32 9.34 8.97 -2.84
CA SER A 32 10.75 8.64 -2.69
C SER A 32 11.30 9.00 -1.31
N LEU A 33 10.95 10.17 -0.76
CA LEU A 33 11.34 10.54 0.61
C LEU A 33 10.77 9.55 1.64
N ARG A 34 9.49 9.20 1.51
CA ARG A 34 8.88 8.19 2.38
C ARG A 34 9.64 6.87 2.33
N LEU A 35 9.96 6.36 1.14
CA LEU A 35 10.69 5.10 0.98
C LEU A 35 12.11 5.20 1.55
N ALA A 36 12.83 6.29 1.26
CA ALA A 36 14.19 6.49 1.74
C ALA A 36 14.28 6.61 3.26
N ILE A 37 13.38 7.41 3.87
CA ILE A 37 13.34 7.56 5.33
C ILE A 37 12.91 6.25 6.00
N SER A 38 11.89 5.56 5.46
CA SER A 38 11.47 4.25 5.96
C SER A 38 12.59 3.22 5.85
N ALA A 39 13.37 3.23 4.76
CA ALA A 39 14.54 2.39 4.58
C ALA A 39 15.60 2.68 5.64
N ALA A 40 15.91 3.95 5.90
CA ALA A 40 16.87 4.34 6.93
C ALA A 40 16.44 3.86 8.32
N LEU A 41 15.15 4.04 8.67
CA LEU A 41 14.59 3.55 9.94
C LEU A 41 14.67 2.02 10.06
N LEU A 42 14.26 1.30 9.01
CA LEU A 42 14.31 -0.16 9.01
C LEU A 42 15.73 -0.71 9.05
N LEU A 43 16.68 -0.08 8.34
CA LEU A 43 18.09 -0.47 8.39
C LEU A 43 18.69 -0.22 9.77
N ALA A 44 18.36 0.90 10.42
CA ALA A 44 18.82 1.20 11.78
C ALA A 44 18.31 0.18 12.80
N VAL A 45 17.06 -0.27 12.66
CA VAL A 45 16.43 -1.25 13.56
C VAL A 45 16.89 -2.69 13.24
N ALA A 46 16.86 -3.09 11.98
CA ALA A 46 17.16 -4.46 11.55
C ALA A 46 18.65 -4.78 11.61
N ARG A 47 19.50 -3.80 11.25
CA ARG A 47 20.96 -3.96 11.09
C ARG A 47 21.31 -5.24 10.31
N PRO A 48 20.77 -5.39 9.07
CA PRO A 48 20.86 -6.65 8.34
C PRO A 48 22.29 -6.98 7.96
N ARG A 49 22.64 -8.27 8.02
CA ARG A 49 23.94 -8.74 7.53
C ARG A 49 23.96 -8.73 6.01
N ILE A 50 24.85 -7.93 5.42
CA ILE A 50 25.00 -7.79 3.95
C ILE A 50 25.94 -8.86 3.41
N ARG A 51 27.00 -9.22 4.16
CA ARG A 51 28.03 -10.18 3.73
C ARG A 51 27.50 -11.61 3.74
N GLY A 52 27.98 -12.43 2.78
CA GLY A 52 27.62 -13.85 2.69
C GLY A 52 26.28 -14.12 1.98
N ARG A 53 25.68 -13.13 1.35
CA ARG A 53 24.44 -13.30 0.56
C ARG A 53 24.74 -13.82 -0.83
N SER A 54 23.93 -14.78 -1.31
CA SER A 54 24.05 -15.35 -2.66
C SER A 54 23.53 -14.37 -3.72
N ARG A 55 23.90 -14.59 -4.98
CA ARG A 55 23.34 -13.85 -6.12
C ARG A 55 21.81 -13.94 -6.18
N ALA A 56 21.25 -15.10 -5.83
CA ALA A 56 19.81 -15.32 -5.79
C ALA A 56 19.13 -14.54 -4.65
N ASP A 57 19.83 -14.30 -3.51
CA ASP A 57 19.33 -13.43 -2.44
C ASP A 57 19.23 -11.99 -2.92
N TRP A 58 20.27 -11.49 -3.57
CA TRP A 58 20.30 -10.14 -4.11
C TRP A 58 19.29 -9.93 -5.23
N ALA A 59 19.09 -10.93 -6.10
CA ALA A 59 18.04 -10.88 -7.12
C ALA A 59 16.63 -10.80 -6.50
N LEU A 60 16.37 -11.59 -5.45
CA LEU A 60 15.09 -11.54 -4.73
C LEU A 60 14.87 -10.18 -4.04
N ILE A 61 15.89 -9.68 -3.33
CA ILE A 61 15.83 -8.37 -2.66
C ILE A 61 15.67 -7.25 -3.69
N GLY A 62 16.40 -7.31 -4.82
CA GLY A 62 16.29 -6.35 -5.91
C GLY A 62 14.89 -6.31 -6.51
N ALA A 63 14.35 -7.48 -6.88
CA ALA A 63 13.00 -7.58 -7.41
C ALA A 63 11.97 -7.06 -6.40
N TYR A 64 12.11 -7.41 -5.11
CA TYR A 64 11.22 -6.96 -4.05
C TYR A 64 11.30 -5.44 -3.86
N GLY A 65 12.50 -4.86 -3.83
CA GLY A 65 12.71 -3.41 -3.68
C GLY A 65 12.17 -2.61 -4.87
N VAL A 66 12.45 -3.05 -6.10
CA VAL A 66 11.92 -2.41 -7.32
C VAL A 66 10.39 -2.49 -7.36
N THR A 67 9.82 -3.66 -7.07
CA THR A 67 8.35 -3.82 -7.00
C THR A 67 7.74 -2.88 -5.96
N THR A 68 8.36 -2.79 -4.77
CA THR A 68 7.89 -1.88 -3.70
C THR A 68 7.99 -0.41 -4.12
N ALA A 69 9.10 -0.02 -4.76
CA ALA A 69 9.26 1.35 -5.26
C ALA A 69 8.22 1.69 -6.32
N THR A 70 8.05 0.81 -7.31
CA THR A 70 7.07 1.00 -8.39
C THR A 70 5.65 1.07 -7.84
N MET A 71 5.28 0.16 -6.94
CA MET A 71 3.98 0.16 -6.26
C MET A 71 3.72 1.52 -5.59
N ASN A 72 4.65 2.00 -4.76
CA ASN A 72 4.49 3.27 -4.07
C ASN A 72 4.42 4.45 -5.04
N MET A 73 5.27 4.49 -6.08
CA MET A 73 5.23 5.54 -7.08
C MET A 73 3.89 5.61 -7.79
N LEU A 74 3.35 4.47 -8.22
CA LEU A 74 2.05 4.38 -8.88
C LEU A 74 0.92 4.77 -7.93
N PHE A 75 0.94 4.31 -6.67
CA PHE A 75 -0.06 4.67 -5.69
C PHE A 75 -0.10 6.18 -5.42
N TYR A 76 1.05 6.82 -5.24
CA TYR A 76 1.13 8.26 -5.01
C TYR A 76 0.71 9.07 -6.23
N GLN A 77 0.97 8.57 -7.44
CA GLN A 77 0.43 9.15 -8.67
C GLN A 77 -1.10 9.00 -8.77
N ALA A 78 -1.64 7.89 -8.24
CA ALA A 78 -3.08 7.69 -8.17
C ALA A 78 -3.75 8.71 -7.23
N ILE A 79 -3.30 8.79 -5.97
CA ILE A 79 -3.89 9.68 -4.95
C ILE A 79 -3.65 11.17 -5.24
N ALA A 80 -2.73 11.50 -6.15
CA ALA A 80 -2.59 12.86 -6.68
C ALA A 80 -3.70 13.23 -7.69
N ARG A 81 -4.47 12.26 -8.18
CA ARG A 81 -5.44 12.45 -9.28
C ARG A 81 -6.85 12.01 -8.95
N ILE A 82 -7.00 11.06 -8.02
CA ILE A 82 -8.30 10.52 -7.59
C ILE A 82 -8.38 10.52 -6.06
N PRO A 83 -9.59 10.53 -5.49
CA PRO A 83 -9.77 10.49 -4.04
C PRO A 83 -9.10 9.29 -3.40
N LEU A 84 -8.56 9.47 -2.18
CA LEU A 84 -7.78 8.45 -1.46
C LEU A 84 -8.58 7.15 -1.29
N GLY A 85 -9.84 7.23 -0.88
CA GLY A 85 -10.70 6.04 -0.75
C GLY A 85 -10.91 5.30 -2.08
N ALA A 86 -11.02 6.01 -3.20
CA ALA A 86 -11.12 5.41 -4.53
C ALA A 86 -9.81 4.70 -4.93
N ALA A 87 -8.66 5.35 -4.69
CA ALA A 87 -7.35 4.77 -5.00
C ALA A 87 -7.10 3.47 -4.22
N VAL A 88 -7.34 3.47 -2.90
CA VAL A 88 -7.18 2.27 -2.05
C VAL A 88 -8.18 1.18 -2.44
N THR A 89 -9.41 1.55 -2.82
CA THR A 89 -10.41 0.59 -3.31
C THR A 89 -9.94 -0.14 -4.58
N LEU A 90 -9.32 0.57 -5.52
CA LEU A 90 -8.75 -0.03 -6.73
C LEU A 90 -7.49 -0.84 -6.42
N GLU A 91 -6.66 -0.36 -5.52
CA GLU A 91 -5.41 -1.03 -5.14
C GLU A 91 -5.65 -2.39 -4.47
N VAL A 92 -6.66 -2.51 -3.61
CA VAL A 92 -7.05 -3.76 -2.94
C VAL A 92 -7.46 -4.87 -3.92
N LEU A 93 -7.79 -4.54 -5.17
CA LEU A 93 -8.06 -5.55 -6.20
C LEU A 93 -6.85 -6.45 -6.50
N GLY A 94 -5.62 -5.98 -6.26
CA GLY A 94 -4.42 -6.79 -6.43
C GLY A 94 -4.37 -8.02 -5.52
N PRO A 95 -4.37 -7.85 -4.19
CA PRO A 95 -4.49 -8.95 -3.23
C PRO A 95 -5.75 -9.81 -3.45
N LEU A 96 -6.89 -9.20 -3.81
CA LEU A 96 -8.12 -9.92 -4.10
C LEU A 96 -7.95 -10.82 -5.32
N ALA A 97 -7.43 -10.29 -6.44
CA ALA A 97 -7.16 -11.06 -7.65
C ALA A 97 -6.19 -12.22 -7.38
N LEU A 98 -5.14 -11.98 -6.58
CA LEU A 98 -4.21 -13.02 -6.16
C LEU A 98 -4.93 -14.11 -5.35
N SER A 99 -5.82 -13.74 -4.43
CA SER A 99 -6.61 -14.68 -3.63
C SER A 99 -7.55 -15.52 -4.50
N VAL A 100 -8.23 -14.90 -5.46
CA VAL A 100 -9.14 -15.56 -6.41
C VAL A 100 -8.37 -16.51 -7.33
N ALA A 101 -7.23 -16.07 -7.89
CA ALA A 101 -6.42 -16.87 -8.81
C ALA A 101 -5.78 -18.10 -8.15
N THR A 102 -5.44 -18.00 -6.86
CA THR A 102 -4.86 -19.12 -6.10
C THR A 102 -5.91 -20.06 -5.51
N GLY A 103 -7.15 -19.61 -5.35
CA GLY A 103 -8.24 -20.36 -4.78
C GLY A 103 -9.15 -20.93 -5.87
N ARG A 104 -9.05 -22.22 -6.17
CA ARG A 104 -9.83 -22.92 -7.23
C ARG A 104 -11.31 -23.19 -6.86
N ARG A 105 -11.98 -22.31 -6.12
CA ARG A 105 -13.37 -22.50 -5.70
C ARG A 105 -14.31 -21.61 -6.50
N VAL A 106 -15.49 -22.10 -6.87
CA VAL A 106 -16.53 -21.35 -7.59
C VAL A 106 -16.92 -20.05 -6.84
N ILE A 107 -16.93 -20.09 -5.51
CA ILE A 107 -17.22 -18.94 -4.66
C ILE A 107 -16.28 -17.75 -4.91
N ASN A 108 -15.05 -18.01 -5.39
CA ASN A 108 -14.11 -16.94 -5.73
C ASN A 108 -14.58 -16.12 -6.94
N GLY A 109 -15.33 -16.73 -7.85
CA GLY A 109 -15.99 -16.02 -8.95
C GLY A 109 -17.04 -15.02 -8.47
N LEU A 110 -17.78 -15.36 -7.40
CA LEU A 110 -18.72 -14.42 -6.77
C LEU A 110 -18.00 -13.20 -6.18
N TRP A 111 -16.90 -13.43 -5.47
CA TRP A 111 -16.11 -12.34 -4.89
C TRP A 111 -15.49 -11.44 -5.96
N ALA A 112 -15.00 -12.03 -7.04
CA ALA A 112 -14.49 -11.28 -8.19
C ALA A 112 -15.61 -10.44 -8.86
N ALA A 113 -16.79 -11.03 -9.09
CA ALA A 113 -17.92 -10.32 -9.67
C ALA A 113 -18.39 -9.15 -8.78
N LEU A 114 -18.45 -9.36 -7.47
CA LEU A 114 -18.83 -8.33 -6.50
C LEU A 114 -17.82 -7.16 -6.49
N ALA A 115 -16.53 -7.47 -6.55
CA ALA A 115 -15.47 -6.45 -6.65
C ALA A 115 -15.56 -5.67 -7.96
N LEU A 116 -15.77 -6.35 -9.09
CA LEU A 116 -15.95 -5.71 -10.38
C LEU A 116 -17.20 -4.82 -10.41
N ALA A 117 -18.30 -5.25 -9.78
CA ALA A 117 -19.49 -4.41 -9.62
C ALA A 117 -19.19 -3.14 -8.81
N GLY A 118 -18.43 -3.26 -7.72
CA GLY A 118 -17.97 -2.12 -6.93
C GLY A 118 -17.11 -1.15 -7.74
N VAL A 119 -16.16 -1.66 -8.52
CA VAL A 119 -15.30 -0.84 -9.40
C VAL A 119 -16.11 -0.16 -10.50
N ALA A 120 -17.05 -0.88 -11.13
CA ALA A 120 -17.92 -0.31 -12.16
C ALA A 120 -18.81 0.80 -11.59
N LEU A 121 -19.31 0.62 -10.37
CA LEU A 121 -20.07 1.66 -9.65
C LEU A 121 -19.21 2.86 -9.32
N LEU A 122 -17.97 2.64 -8.87
CA LEU A 122 -17.01 3.71 -8.59
C LEU A 122 -16.73 4.54 -9.87
N GLY A 123 -16.55 3.86 -11.00
CA GLY A 123 -16.39 4.51 -12.31
C GLY A 123 -17.60 5.35 -12.71
N ARG A 124 -18.82 4.85 -12.47
CA ARG A 124 -20.08 5.58 -12.76
C ARG A 124 -20.32 6.73 -11.79
N ALA A 125 -20.05 6.54 -10.50
CA ALA A 125 -20.18 7.60 -9.49
C ALA A 125 -19.25 8.78 -9.77
N GLY A 126 -18.15 8.51 -10.47
CA GLY A 126 -17.16 9.49 -10.90
C GLY A 126 -17.38 10.05 -12.30
N MET A 127 -18.53 9.85 -12.96
CA MET A 127 -18.77 10.34 -14.35
C MET A 127 -18.59 11.86 -14.53
N HIS A 128 -18.45 12.62 -13.47
CA HIS A 128 -17.98 14.01 -13.48
C HIS A 128 -16.56 14.19 -12.95
N GLY A 129 -15.73 13.13 -12.74
CA GLY A 129 -14.41 13.35 -12.18
C GLY A 129 -13.47 12.19 -11.90
N LEU A 130 -13.77 10.94 -12.20
CA LEU A 130 -12.73 9.90 -12.03
C LEU A 130 -11.67 10.05 -13.13
N ASN A 131 -10.51 10.57 -12.77
CA ASN A 131 -9.39 10.70 -13.69
C ASN A 131 -8.90 9.30 -14.11
N LEU A 132 -9.06 8.94 -15.40
CA LEU A 132 -8.66 7.63 -15.93
C LEU A 132 -7.19 7.33 -15.71
N ALA A 133 -6.31 8.33 -15.80
CA ALA A 133 -4.91 8.15 -15.51
C ALA A 133 -4.69 7.81 -14.02
N GLY A 134 -5.42 8.45 -13.10
CA GLY A 134 -5.39 8.12 -11.68
C GLY A 134 -5.86 6.69 -11.40
N ALA A 135 -6.94 6.26 -12.04
CA ALA A 135 -7.44 4.88 -11.94
C ALA A 135 -6.42 3.87 -12.52
N ALA A 136 -5.81 4.17 -13.67
CA ALA A 136 -4.76 3.33 -14.26
C ALA A 136 -3.54 3.21 -13.34
N PHE A 137 -3.11 4.29 -12.71
CA PHE A 137 -2.05 4.26 -11.70
C PHE A 137 -2.42 3.41 -10.48
N ALA A 138 -3.66 3.50 -9.98
CA ALA A 138 -4.12 2.68 -8.86
C ALA A 138 -4.16 1.18 -9.22
N LEU A 139 -4.63 0.83 -10.42
CA LEU A 139 -4.63 -0.55 -10.91
C LEU A 139 -3.21 -1.07 -11.15
N GLY A 140 -2.32 -0.23 -11.67
CA GLY A 140 -0.90 -0.55 -11.77
C GLY A 140 -0.27 -0.84 -10.41
N SER A 141 -0.59 -0.01 -9.40
CA SER A 141 -0.19 -0.26 -8.02
C SER A 141 -0.77 -1.58 -7.48
N ALA A 142 -2.03 -1.90 -7.79
CA ALA A 142 -2.66 -3.16 -7.41
C ALA A 142 -1.89 -4.39 -7.94
N VAL A 143 -1.46 -4.36 -9.22
CA VAL A 143 -0.63 -5.42 -9.81
C VAL A 143 0.71 -5.54 -9.08
N MET A 144 1.35 -4.41 -8.81
CA MET A 144 2.61 -4.38 -8.05
C MET A 144 2.41 -4.89 -6.61
N TRP A 145 1.27 -4.60 -5.98
CA TRP A 145 0.97 -5.10 -4.64
C TRP A 145 0.82 -6.63 -4.63
N ALA A 146 0.16 -7.22 -5.62
CA ALA A 146 0.13 -8.68 -5.77
C ALA A 146 1.56 -9.27 -5.90
N GLY A 147 2.42 -8.65 -6.72
CA GLY A 147 3.83 -9.00 -6.84
C GLY A 147 4.60 -8.86 -5.53
N TYR A 148 4.40 -7.73 -4.83
CA TYR A 148 4.96 -7.48 -3.49
C TYR A 148 4.61 -8.60 -2.50
N ILE A 149 3.35 -9.03 -2.43
CA ILE A 149 2.91 -10.12 -1.53
C ILE A 149 3.68 -11.41 -1.82
N LEU A 150 3.84 -11.77 -3.10
CA LEU A 150 4.57 -12.97 -3.50
C LEU A 150 6.06 -12.89 -3.15
N LEU A 151 6.69 -11.74 -3.40
CA LEU A 151 8.11 -11.51 -3.11
C LEU A 151 8.36 -11.41 -1.61
N ALA A 152 7.47 -10.73 -0.87
CA ALA A 152 7.52 -10.65 0.58
C ALA A 152 7.43 -12.04 1.23
N ALA A 153 6.52 -12.90 0.74
CA ALA A 153 6.39 -14.27 1.23
C ALA A 153 7.66 -15.10 0.95
N ARG A 154 8.31 -14.91 -0.22
CA ARG A 154 9.60 -15.57 -0.53
C ARG A 154 10.74 -15.03 0.34
N ALA A 155 10.81 -13.71 0.52
CA ALA A 155 11.81 -13.07 1.36
C ALA A 155 11.67 -13.50 2.82
N GLY A 156 10.44 -13.57 3.36
CA GLY A 156 10.17 -14.02 4.72
C GLY A 156 10.62 -15.45 5.03
N ARG A 157 10.64 -16.34 4.02
CA ARG A 157 11.18 -17.70 4.16
C ARG A 157 12.71 -17.77 4.07
N ARG A 158 13.35 -16.77 3.49
CA ARG A 158 14.77 -16.81 3.14
C ARG A 158 15.64 -15.92 4.03
N PHE A 159 15.05 -14.87 4.60
CA PHE A 159 15.74 -13.90 5.44
C PHE A 159 15.22 -13.94 6.87
N ALA A 160 16.15 -13.79 7.82
CA ALA A 160 15.79 -13.71 9.22
C ALA A 160 15.03 -12.41 9.53
N ARG A 161 14.08 -12.47 10.44
CA ARG A 161 13.35 -11.30 10.96
C ARG A 161 12.80 -10.41 9.82
N ILE A 162 13.22 -9.13 9.83
CA ILE A 162 12.82 -8.10 8.86
C ILE A 162 13.97 -7.72 7.91
N ASP A 163 15.07 -8.49 7.89
CA ASP A 163 16.26 -8.19 7.08
C ASP A 163 15.94 -8.04 5.59
N GLY A 164 15.16 -8.98 5.05
CA GLY A 164 14.76 -8.94 3.64
C GLY A 164 13.95 -7.69 3.28
N LEU A 165 13.04 -7.28 4.18
CA LEU A 165 12.25 -6.05 4.00
C LEU A 165 13.15 -4.82 4.08
N ALA A 166 14.04 -4.73 5.07
CA ALA A 166 14.93 -3.58 5.25
C ALA A 166 15.85 -3.36 4.04
N LEU A 167 16.42 -4.45 3.49
CA LEU A 167 17.26 -4.40 2.30
C LEU A 167 16.44 -4.07 1.04
N ALA A 168 15.25 -4.63 0.88
CA ALA A 168 14.37 -4.31 -0.23
C ALA A 168 13.93 -2.83 -0.20
N MET A 169 13.56 -2.31 0.98
CA MET A 169 13.22 -0.89 1.15
C MET A 169 14.42 0.02 0.84
N ALA A 170 15.65 -0.39 1.18
CA ALA A 170 16.85 0.36 0.83
C ALA A 170 17.04 0.44 -0.70
N ILE A 171 16.88 -0.67 -1.41
CA ILE A 171 16.92 -0.69 -2.87
C ILE A 171 15.78 0.15 -3.46
N GLY A 172 14.56 -0.02 -2.93
CA GLY A 172 13.41 0.77 -3.35
C GLY A 172 13.61 2.28 -3.17
N GLY A 173 14.17 2.69 -2.03
CA GLY A 173 14.56 4.07 -1.77
C GLY A 173 15.58 4.58 -2.77
N MET A 174 16.68 3.82 -2.99
CA MET A 174 17.71 4.20 -3.95
C MET A 174 17.19 4.33 -5.40
N VAL A 175 16.33 3.41 -5.82
CA VAL A 175 15.74 3.45 -7.17
C VAL A 175 14.74 4.61 -7.33
N SER A 176 13.99 4.93 -6.27
CA SER A 176 12.97 6.00 -6.31
C SER A 176 13.54 7.42 -6.14
N LEU A 177 14.65 7.58 -5.41
CA LEU A 177 15.24 8.90 -5.14
C LEU A 177 15.55 9.73 -6.38
N PRO A 178 16.14 9.19 -7.47
CA PRO A 178 16.38 9.98 -8.68
C PRO A 178 15.08 10.56 -9.29
N LEU A 179 14.01 9.77 -9.31
CA LEU A 179 12.70 10.22 -9.81
C LEU A 179 12.10 11.29 -8.90
N GLY A 180 12.22 11.13 -7.59
CA GLY A 180 11.80 12.13 -6.62
C GLY A 180 12.58 13.42 -6.72
N ALA A 181 13.90 13.34 -6.85
CA ALA A 181 14.77 14.50 -7.01
C ALA A 181 14.48 15.25 -8.31
N ALA A 182 14.26 14.52 -9.41
CA ALA A 182 13.90 15.11 -10.70
C ALA A 182 12.56 15.88 -10.64
N SER A 183 11.59 15.41 -9.82
CA SER A 183 10.29 16.08 -9.70
C SER A 183 10.29 17.25 -8.71
N ALA A 184 11.08 17.17 -7.66
CA ALA A 184 11.07 18.12 -6.54
C ALA A 184 12.22 19.15 -6.59
N GLY A 185 13.27 18.89 -7.36
CA GLY A 185 14.48 19.72 -7.36
C GLY A 185 15.07 19.85 -5.95
N LEU A 186 15.60 21.04 -5.64
CA LEU A 186 16.19 21.31 -4.31
C LEU A 186 15.17 21.35 -3.17
N ALA A 187 13.88 21.47 -3.46
CA ALA A 187 12.86 21.47 -2.42
C ALA A 187 12.83 20.15 -1.61
N ILE A 188 13.32 19.05 -2.21
CA ILE A 188 13.35 17.73 -1.56
C ILE A 188 14.22 17.69 -0.28
N ILE A 189 15.23 18.54 -0.19
CA ILE A 189 16.15 18.62 0.96
C ILE A 189 15.79 19.74 1.94
N SER A 190 14.70 20.46 1.74
CA SER A 190 14.30 21.52 2.67
C SER A 190 13.92 20.92 4.04
N PRO A 191 14.33 21.57 5.17
CA PRO A 191 14.09 21.03 6.50
C PRO A 191 12.61 20.76 6.80
N GLY A 192 11.72 21.66 6.36
CA GLY A 192 10.28 21.51 6.55
C GLY A 192 9.70 20.33 5.78
N VAL A 193 10.18 20.06 4.55
CA VAL A 193 9.78 18.88 3.76
C VAL A 193 10.31 17.60 4.40
N LEU A 194 11.58 17.59 4.84
CA LEU A 194 12.17 16.41 5.48
C LEU A 194 11.47 16.04 6.80
N LEU A 195 11.12 17.03 7.63
CA LEU A 195 10.36 16.80 8.85
C LEU A 195 8.96 16.22 8.55
N ALA A 196 8.23 16.83 7.61
CA ALA A 196 6.91 16.37 7.25
C ALA A 196 6.95 14.97 6.57
N ALA A 197 7.92 14.73 5.68
CA ALA A 197 8.15 13.42 5.08
C ALA A 197 8.57 12.37 6.13
N GLY A 198 9.31 12.77 7.16
CA GLY A 198 9.64 11.93 8.31
C GLY A 198 8.39 11.52 9.08
N LEU A 199 7.49 12.44 9.36
CA LEU A 199 6.20 12.14 9.99
C LEU A 199 5.36 11.18 9.12
N VAL A 200 5.28 11.44 7.82
CA VAL A 200 4.60 10.54 6.86
C VAL A 200 5.23 9.16 6.89
N ALA A 201 6.57 9.03 6.89
CA ALA A 201 7.25 7.75 6.92
C ALA A 201 6.98 6.97 8.22
N VAL A 202 6.94 7.67 9.36
CA VAL A 202 6.59 7.04 10.65
C VAL A 202 5.14 6.57 10.65
N LEU A 203 4.19 7.43 10.27
CA LEU A 203 2.76 7.11 10.28
C LEU A 203 2.39 6.03 9.28
N SER A 204 2.99 6.03 8.09
CA SER A 204 2.60 5.10 7.01
C SER A 204 3.50 3.87 6.88
N ALA A 205 4.58 3.77 7.67
CA ALA A 205 5.47 2.61 7.62
C ALA A 205 5.88 2.12 9.02
N ALA A 206 6.62 2.90 9.81
CA ALA A 206 7.21 2.40 11.05
C ALA A 206 6.14 1.97 12.07
N LEU A 207 5.14 2.80 12.29
CA LEU A 207 4.06 2.51 13.23
C LEU A 207 3.12 1.39 12.73
N PRO A 208 2.59 1.43 11.49
CA PRO A 208 1.75 0.35 10.96
C PRO A 208 2.43 -1.01 10.99
N TYR A 209 3.66 -1.14 10.49
CA TYR A 209 4.36 -2.43 10.47
C TYR A 209 4.60 -2.99 11.87
N THR A 210 4.87 -2.13 12.86
CA THR A 210 5.01 -2.56 14.25
C THR A 210 3.68 -3.08 14.80
N LEU A 211 2.59 -2.36 14.57
CA LEU A 211 1.26 -2.75 15.03
C LEU A 211 0.75 -4.01 14.31
N GLU A 212 1.02 -4.15 13.03
CA GLU A 212 0.69 -5.35 12.25
C GLU A 212 1.46 -6.58 12.76
N LEU A 213 2.76 -6.44 13.00
CA LEU A 213 3.57 -7.52 13.56
C LEU A 213 3.06 -7.98 14.93
N LEU A 214 2.72 -7.04 15.82
CA LEU A 214 2.12 -7.34 17.11
C LEU A 214 0.74 -7.98 16.98
N SER A 215 -0.04 -7.58 15.98
CA SER A 215 -1.35 -8.15 15.69
C SER A 215 -1.24 -9.59 15.20
N LEU A 216 -0.32 -9.88 14.29
CA LEU A 216 -0.08 -11.23 13.76
C LEU A 216 0.40 -12.23 14.83
N ARG A 217 0.97 -11.74 15.93
CA ARG A 217 1.29 -12.59 17.10
C ARG A 217 0.06 -12.99 17.93
N ARG A 218 -1.07 -12.28 17.76
CA ARG A 218 -2.28 -12.44 18.60
C ARG A 218 -3.52 -12.86 17.81
N LEU A 219 -3.51 -12.70 16.49
CA LEU A 219 -4.63 -12.99 15.60
C LEU A 219 -4.24 -14.06 14.59
N SER A 220 -5.21 -14.88 14.21
CA SER A 220 -5.04 -15.77 13.07
C SER A 220 -4.90 -14.97 11.77
N ALA A 221 -4.13 -15.49 10.80
CA ALA A 221 -3.93 -14.82 9.51
C ALA A 221 -5.24 -14.47 8.78
N PRO A 222 -6.29 -15.34 8.77
CA PRO A 222 -7.59 -14.98 8.18
C PRO A 222 -8.30 -13.84 8.91
N ALA A 223 -8.23 -13.79 10.25
CA ALA A 223 -8.84 -12.70 11.02
C ALA A 223 -8.10 -11.37 10.76
N PHE A 224 -6.78 -11.39 10.71
CA PHE A 224 -5.96 -10.23 10.35
C PHE A 224 -6.31 -9.73 8.95
N ALA A 225 -6.32 -10.59 7.93
CA ALA A 225 -6.61 -10.23 6.55
C ALA A 225 -8.05 -9.71 6.37
N THR A 226 -9.03 -10.27 7.12
CA THR A 226 -10.41 -9.75 7.13
C THR A 226 -10.48 -8.32 7.68
N LEU A 227 -9.70 -8.01 8.72
CA LEU A 227 -9.63 -6.64 9.25
C LEU A 227 -8.93 -5.69 8.28
N MET A 228 -7.87 -6.15 7.61
CA MET A 228 -7.16 -5.36 6.59
C MET A 228 -8.05 -4.99 5.39
N SER A 229 -9.11 -5.77 5.09
CA SER A 229 -10.06 -5.42 4.03
C SER A 229 -10.90 -4.18 4.33
N LEU A 230 -10.87 -3.64 5.55
CA LEU A 230 -11.48 -2.35 5.90
C LEU A 230 -10.65 -1.14 5.43
N GLY A 231 -9.45 -1.34 4.89
CA GLY A 231 -8.58 -0.29 4.38
C GLY A 231 -9.29 0.77 3.53
N PRO A 232 -10.07 0.39 2.50
CA PRO A 232 -10.79 1.35 1.66
C PRO A 232 -11.76 2.27 2.43
N ALA A 233 -12.44 1.75 3.47
CA ALA A 233 -13.35 2.57 4.28
C ALA A 233 -12.56 3.56 5.16
N ILE A 234 -11.46 3.12 5.75
CA ILE A 234 -10.59 3.97 6.57
C ILE A 234 -9.90 5.03 5.69
N ALA A 235 -9.48 4.65 4.48
CA ALA A 235 -8.93 5.57 3.49
C ALA A 235 -9.96 6.63 3.05
N ALA A 236 -11.21 6.23 2.81
CA ALA A 236 -12.28 7.17 2.49
C ALA A 236 -12.56 8.13 3.65
N ALA A 237 -12.56 7.63 4.88
CA ALA A 237 -12.71 8.45 6.08
C ALA A 237 -11.52 9.43 6.23
N ALA A 238 -10.28 8.97 6.08
CA ALA A 238 -9.10 9.82 6.12
C ALA A 238 -9.13 10.89 5.00
N GLY A 239 -9.55 10.52 3.80
CA GLY A 239 -9.76 11.44 2.68
C GLY A 239 -10.83 12.50 3.00
N TYR A 240 -11.92 12.10 3.61
CA TYR A 240 -13.00 13.03 3.99
C TYR A 240 -12.54 14.02 5.07
N PHE A 241 -11.98 13.53 6.19
CA PHE A 241 -11.63 14.37 7.34
C PHE A 241 -10.36 15.20 7.14
N VAL A 242 -9.33 14.66 6.44
CA VAL A 242 -8.02 15.31 6.30
C VAL A 242 -7.90 16.08 4.99
N LEU A 243 -8.46 15.56 3.90
CA LEU A 243 -8.35 16.12 2.56
C LEU A 243 -9.63 16.80 2.09
N HIS A 244 -10.69 16.80 2.91
CA HIS A 244 -12.02 17.35 2.59
C HIS A 244 -12.61 16.79 1.28
N GLN A 245 -12.31 15.53 0.97
CA GLN A 245 -12.80 14.83 -0.20
C GLN A 245 -14.25 14.39 0.01
N ALA A 246 -15.16 14.83 -0.86
CA ALA A 246 -16.57 14.44 -0.77
C ALA A 246 -16.75 12.93 -1.09
N LEU A 247 -17.50 12.23 -0.27
CA LEU A 247 -17.92 10.86 -0.49
C LEU A 247 -19.37 10.83 -0.95
N THR A 248 -19.60 10.44 -2.21
CA THR A 248 -20.97 10.26 -2.73
C THR A 248 -21.56 8.94 -2.21
N ALA A 249 -22.89 8.84 -2.15
CA ALA A 249 -23.57 7.61 -1.76
C ALA A 249 -23.16 6.42 -2.66
N ALA A 250 -23.03 6.65 -3.97
CA ALA A 250 -22.58 5.63 -4.90
C ALA A 250 -21.11 5.22 -4.66
N GLY A 251 -20.24 6.17 -4.30
CA GLY A 251 -18.86 5.89 -3.89
C GLY A 251 -18.80 5.06 -2.60
N GLY A 252 -19.62 5.39 -1.62
CA GLY A 252 -19.75 4.62 -0.37
C GLY A 252 -20.23 3.18 -0.62
N LEU A 253 -21.22 2.99 -1.50
CA LEU A 253 -21.68 1.67 -1.91
C LEU A 253 -20.60 0.89 -2.65
N ALA A 254 -19.87 1.52 -3.57
CA ALA A 254 -18.76 0.91 -4.29
C ALA A 254 -17.66 0.38 -3.34
N ILE A 255 -17.25 1.20 -2.39
CA ILE A 255 -16.27 0.84 -1.35
C ILE A 255 -16.79 -0.35 -0.53
N THR A 256 -18.05 -0.33 -0.12
CA THR A 256 -18.68 -1.41 0.64
C THR A 256 -18.67 -2.73 -0.13
N LEU A 257 -19.00 -2.72 -1.42
CA LEU A 257 -18.97 -3.92 -2.27
C LEU A 257 -17.55 -4.52 -2.33
N VAL A 258 -16.52 -3.71 -2.50
CA VAL A 258 -15.13 -4.19 -2.54
C VAL A 258 -14.67 -4.73 -1.18
N ILE A 259 -15.08 -4.09 -0.08
CA ILE A 259 -14.79 -4.58 1.27
C ILE A 259 -15.41 -5.96 1.50
N VAL A 260 -16.69 -6.11 1.14
CA VAL A 260 -17.40 -7.40 1.29
C VAL A 260 -16.76 -8.47 0.42
N ALA A 261 -16.39 -8.13 -0.82
CA ALA A 261 -15.68 -9.04 -1.72
C ALA A 261 -14.33 -9.48 -1.14
N SER A 262 -13.53 -8.54 -0.65
CA SER A 262 -12.21 -8.82 -0.07
C SER A 262 -12.31 -9.65 1.21
N ALA A 263 -13.21 -9.29 2.12
CA ALA A 263 -13.44 -10.04 3.36
C ALA A 263 -13.98 -11.46 3.08
N GLY A 264 -14.89 -11.59 2.11
CA GLY A 264 -15.45 -12.87 1.67
C GLY A 264 -14.39 -13.78 1.05
N ALA A 265 -13.56 -13.25 0.15
CA ALA A 265 -12.46 -13.98 -0.48
C ALA A 265 -11.46 -14.51 0.57
N VAL A 266 -11.11 -13.70 1.57
CA VAL A 266 -10.21 -14.10 2.66
C VAL A 266 -10.82 -15.24 3.50
N ARG A 267 -12.09 -15.10 3.89
CA ARG A 267 -12.78 -16.12 4.73
C ARG A 267 -12.97 -17.45 4.03
N THR A 268 -13.16 -17.45 2.73
CA THR A 268 -13.37 -18.66 1.92
C THR A 268 -12.08 -19.24 1.37
N SER A 269 -10.94 -18.56 1.52
CA SER A 269 -9.63 -19.10 1.14
C SER A 269 -9.21 -20.24 2.06
N PRO A 270 -8.66 -21.35 1.52
CA PRO A 270 -8.13 -22.42 2.35
C PRO A 270 -6.98 -21.90 3.23
N PRO A 271 -6.80 -22.42 4.45
CA PRO A 271 -5.65 -22.12 5.26
C PRO A 271 -4.38 -22.46 4.47
N ARG A 272 -3.45 -21.52 4.36
CA ARG A 272 -2.13 -21.78 3.77
C ARG A 272 -1.36 -22.63 4.77
N VAL A 273 -1.10 -23.89 4.38
CA VAL A 273 -0.19 -24.80 5.07
C VAL A 273 1.23 -24.30 4.93
#